data_7fc762c5789689acb153191ca9692e05
#
_entry.id   7fc762c5789689acb153191ca9692e05
#
_cell.length_a   1.000
_cell.length_b   1.000
_cell.length_c   1.000
_cell.angle_alpha   90.00
_cell.angle_beta   90.00
_cell.angle_gamma   90.00
#
_symmetry.space_group_name_H-M   'P 1'
#
loop_
_entity.id
_entity.type
_entity.pdbx_description
1 polymer ?
#
loop_
_entity_poly.entity_id
_entity_poly.type
_entity_poly.pdbx_seq_one_letter_code
_entity_poly.pdbx_strand_id
1 'polypeptide(L)'
;YAIHLAQKQGHEITCLITIKSENPDSYMFHTPAIELTELQAEAMEMPHVIASTEGEKEKELEDLELAIKTTKEKFEFEGVITGALFSEYQSSRIEKICNKLGLKCVNPLWHKKQEEEMQELVDNGFEFIFTSIAAYGLNKNWLNKVITNEDLEKLNKLKDKIGSNVAGEGGEFESLVLDCPLFKKKLVIEEFEIQEENECTARMIITKAKLE
;
A
#
# COMPACT_ATOMS: atom_id res chain seq x y z
N TYR A 1 0.67 2.35 6.72
CA TYR A 1 1.50 2.44 7.92
C TYR A 1 2.42 3.65 7.89
N ALA A 2 2.99 4.01 6.74
CA ALA A 2 3.86 5.18 6.60
C ALA A 2 3.22 6.47 7.14
N ILE A 3 1.94 6.72 6.83
CA ILE A 3 1.18 7.88 7.35
C ILE A 3 1.18 7.88 8.88
N HIS A 4 0.86 6.75 9.51
CA HIS A 4 0.81 6.60 10.96
C HIS A 4 2.16 6.91 11.61
N LEU A 5 3.25 6.41 11.05
CA LEU A 5 4.59 6.71 11.54
C LEU A 5 4.97 8.18 11.34
N ALA A 6 4.65 8.76 10.19
CA ALA A 6 4.92 10.16 9.91
C ALA A 6 4.18 11.09 10.91
N GLN A 7 2.93 10.79 11.21
CA GLN A 7 2.19 11.55 12.23
C GLN A 7 2.81 11.40 13.63
N LYS A 8 3.28 10.20 14.00
CA LYS A 8 4.04 9.99 15.25
C LYS A 8 5.36 10.78 15.27
N GLN A 9 5.95 11.04 14.12
CA GLN A 9 7.14 11.90 13.99
C GLN A 9 6.83 13.40 13.96
N GLY A 10 5.55 13.78 14.07
CA GLY A 10 5.09 15.17 14.13
C GLY A 10 4.78 15.79 12.77
N HIS A 11 4.66 14.99 11.72
CA HIS A 11 4.21 15.48 10.41
C HIS A 11 2.68 15.60 10.39
N GLU A 12 2.19 16.72 9.86
CA GLU A 12 0.78 16.92 9.54
C GLU A 12 0.53 16.41 8.11
N ILE A 13 -0.54 15.64 7.93
CA ILE A 13 -0.93 15.10 6.62
C ILE A 13 -2.06 15.96 6.07
N THR A 14 -1.82 16.61 4.95
CA THR A 14 -2.78 17.55 4.35
C THR A 14 -3.70 16.90 3.33
N CYS A 15 -3.19 15.93 2.58
CA CYS A 15 -3.96 15.20 1.56
C CYS A 15 -3.30 13.87 1.20
N LEU A 16 -4.05 13.03 0.50
CA LEU A 16 -3.58 11.78 -0.08
C LEU A 16 -3.52 11.91 -1.59
N ILE A 17 -2.52 11.27 -2.22
CA ILE A 17 -2.40 11.18 -3.67
C ILE A 17 -2.35 9.70 -4.04
N THR A 18 -3.27 9.27 -4.90
CA THR A 18 -3.26 7.92 -5.49
C THR A 18 -3.00 8.03 -6.98
N ILE A 19 -2.06 7.24 -7.49
CA ILE A 19 -1.84 7.08 -8.92
C ILE A 19 -2.45 5.76 -9.36
N LYS A 20 -3.45 5.85 -10.24
CA LYS A 20 -4.12 4.69 -10.83
C LYS A 20 -3.44 4.36 -12.16
N SER A 21 -2.72 3.23 -12.20
CA SER A 21 -2.11 2.75 -13.45
C SER A 21 -3.12 1.94 -14.26
N GLU A 22 -3.16 2.17 -15.58
CA GLU A 22 -3.90 1.33 -16.52
C GLU A 22 -3.14 0.03 -16.86
N ASN A 23 -1.82 0.02 -16.60
CA ASN A 23 -0.98 -1.15 -16.77
C ASN A 23 -0.93 -1.97 -15.47
N PRO A 24 -1.46 -3.21 -15.45
CA PRO A 24 -1.43 -4.07 -14.27
C PRO A 24 0.01 -4.48 -13.87
N ASP A 25 0.96 -4.38 -14.79
CA ASP A 25 2.38 -4.73 -14.58
C ASP A 25 3.26 -3.49 -14.34
N SER A 26 2.69 -2.37 -13.88
CA SER A 26 3.47 -1.16 -13.55
C SER A 26 4.53 -1.46 -12.49
N TYR A 27 5.74 -0.96 -12.71
CA TYR A 27 6.84 -1.08 -11.75
C TYR A 27 6.74 -0.10 -10.58
N MET A 28 5.97 0.99 -10.74
CA MET A 28 5.85 2.03 -9.73
C MET A 28 4.59 1.91 -8.90
N PHE A 29 3.47 1.48 -9.51
CA PHE A 29 2.15 1.60 -8.91
C PHE A 29 1.44 0.26 -8.85
N HIS A 30 0.98 -0.09 -7.65
CA HIS A 30 0.13 -1.25 -7.44
C HIS A 30 -1.27 -1.00 -8.01
N THR A 31 -1.86 -2.01 -8.64
CA THR A 31 -3.19 -1.91 -9.24
C THR A 31 -4.29 -2.68 -8.49
N PRO A 32 -3.99 -3.76 -7.72
CA PRO A 32 -5.03 -4.52 -7.03
C PRO A 32 -5.82 -3.64 -6.05
N ALA A 33 -7.15 -3.67 -6.18
CA ALA A 33 -8.09 -2.96 -5.30
C ALA A 33 -7.84 -1.44 -5.16
N ILE A 34 -7.20 -0.81 -6.14
CA ILE A 34 -6.83 0.61 -6.11
C ILE A 34 -8.05 1.54 -5.96
N GLU A 35 -9.22 1.11 -6.45
CA GLU A 35 -10.48 1.84 -6.31
C GLU A 35 -10.89 2.03 -4.85
N LEU A 36 -10.47 1.14 -3.96
CA LEU A 36 -10.82 1.21 -2.53
C LEU A 36 -10.02 2.27 -1.78
N THR A 37 -9.00 2.87 -2.39
CA THR A 37 -8.27 4.01 -1.80
C THR A 37 -9.17 5.22 -1.59
N GLU A 38 -10.25 5.37 -2.37
CA GLU A 38 -11.26 6.41 -2.15
C GLU A 38 -11.99 6.20 -0.82
N LEU A 39 -12.45 4.97 -0.55
CA LEU A 39 -13.09 4.63 0.72
C LEU A 39 -12.11 4.74 1.89
N GLN A 40 -10.85 4.36 1.71
CA GLN A 40 -9.83 4.51 2.75
C GLN A 40 -9.56 5.99 3.06
N ALA A 41 -9.51 6.86 2.05
CA ALA A 41 -9.39 8.30 2.25
C ALA A 41 -10.61 8.89 2.96
N GLU A 42 -11.83 8.48 2.58
CA GLU A 42 -13.06 8.85 3.28
C GLU A 42 -13.06 8.35 4.74
N ALA A 43 -12.62 7.12 4.99
CA ALA A 43 -12.48 6.56 6.33
C ALA A 43 -11.53 7.38 7.22
N MET A 44 -10.49 7.98 6.63
CA MET A 44 -9.56 8.89 7.31
C MET A 44 -10.06 10.34 7.39
N GLU A 45 -11.20 10.66 6.74
CA GLU A 45 -11.69 12.04 6.57
C GLU A 45 -10.64 12.98 5.95
N MET A 46 -9.87 12.45 4.99
CA MET A 46 -8.76 13.18 4.37
C MET A 46 -9.06 13.57 2.92
N PRO A 47 -8.63 14.78 2.48
CA PRO A 47 -8.65 15.13 1.07
C PRO A 47 -7.88 14.11 0.24
N HIS A 48 -8.46 13.70 -0.87
CA HIS A 48 -7.88 12.70 -1.76
C HIS A 48 -7.81 13.20 -3.20
N VAL A 49 -6.67 13.03 -3.81
CA VAL A 49 -6.42 13.33 -5.22
C VAL A 49 -6.08 12.04 -5.94
N ILE A 50 -6.83 11.74 -7.00
CA ILE A 50 -6.55 10.59 -7.86
C ILE A 50 -6.03 11.12 -9.19
N ALA A 51 -4.92 10.58 -9.65
CA ALA A 51 -4.40 10.78 -10.99
C ALA A 51 -4.23 9.43 -11.68
N SER A 52 -4.31 9.43 -13.01
CA SER A 52 -4.14 8.22 -13.82
C SER A 52 -2.85 8.28 -14.61
N THR A 53 -2.29 7.12 -14.92
CA THR A 53 -1.16 6.94 -15.84
C THR A 53 -1.42 5.74 -16.75
N GLU A 54 -0.92 5.80 -17.99
CA GLU A 54 -0.90 4.63 -18.87
C GLU A 54 0.02 3.51 -18.35
N GLY A 55 0.88 3.82 -17.37
CA GLY A 55 1.78 2.85 -16.73
C GLY A 55 2.94 2.43 -17.64
N GLU A 56 3.30 3.25 -18.62
CA GLU A 56 4.53 3.05 -19.38
C GLU A 56 5.75 3.41 -18.53
N LYS A 57 6.70 2.47 -18.47
CA LYS A 57 7.93 2.63 -17.68
C LYS A 57 8.62 3.95 -17.98
N GLU A 58 9.03 4.66 -16.94
CA GLU A 58 9.62 6.01 -16.93
C GLU A 58 8.63 7.14 -17.32
N LYS A 59 7.66 6.94 -18.21
CA LYS A 59 6.61 7.96 -18.50
C LYS A 59 5.67 8.15 -17.32
N GLU A 60 5.34 7.06 -16.60
CA GLU A 60 4.55 7.11 -15.37
C GLU A 60 5.12 8.06 -14.29
N LEU A 61 6.43 8.40 -14.39
CA LEU A 61 7.07 9.37 -13.50
C LEU A 61 6.71 10.83 -13.85
N GLU A 62 6.46 11.13 -15.12
CA GLU A 62 5.99 12.45 -15.56
C GLU A 62 4.57 12.68 -15.04
N ASP A 63 3.73 11.63 -15.07
CA ASP A 63 2.37 11.68 -14.53
C ASP A 63 2.38 11.85 -13.00
N LEU A 64 3.27 11.15 -12.30
CA LEU A 64 3.48 11.31 -10.86
C LEU A 64 3.94 12.74 -10.51
N GLU A 65 4.92 13.28 -11.26
CA GLU A 65 5.41 14.64 -11.07
C GLU A 65 4.27 15.66 -11.26
N LEU A 66 3.48 15.50 -12.32
CA LEU A 66 2.33 16.35 -12.60
C LEU A 66 1.28 16.26 -11.49
N ALA A 67 0.97 15.05 -11.01
CA ALA A 67 0.03 14.83 -9.92
C ALA A 67 0.49 15.53 -8.63
N ILE A 68 1.75 15.39 -8.24
CA ILE A 68 2.31 16.06 -7.05
C ILE A 68 2.28 17.59 -7.23
N LYS A 69 2.69 18.09 -8.40
CA LYS A 69 2.70 19.52 -8.70
C LYS A 69 1.32 20.14 -8.63
N THR A 70 0.33 19.55 -9.30
CA THR A 70 -1.06 20.06 -9.31
C THR A 70 -1.73 19.94 -7.95
N THR A 71 -1.38 18.91 -7.16
CA THR A 71 -1.85 18.77 -5.79
C THR A 71 -1.25 19.85 -4.90
N LYS A 72 0.04 20.18 -5.06
CA LYS A 72 0.71 21.26 -4.33
C LYS A 72 0.06 22.64 -4.58
N GLU A 73 -0.49 22.86 -5.76
CA GLU A 73 -1.21 24.09 -6.08
C GLU A 73 -2.57 24.22 -5.35
N LYS A 74 -3.16 23.07 -4.95
CA LYS A 74 -4.44 23.02 -4.22
C LYS A 74 -4.28 22.94 -2.71
N PHE A 75 -3.24 22.25 -2.28
CA PHE A 75 -2.96 21.98 -0.86
C PHE A 75 -1.53 22.40 -0.57
N GLU A 76 -1.36 23.33 0.36
CA GLU A 76 -0.01 23.72 0.80
C GLU A 76 0.64 22.59 1.59
N PHE A 77 1.78 22.08 1.09
CA PHE A 77 2.58 21.08 1.78
C PHE A 77 4.07 21.21 1.44
N GLU A 78 4.92 20.77 2.35
CA GLU A 78 6.38 20.90 2.25
C GLU A 78 7.08 19.61 1.80
N GLY A 79 6.38 18.48 1.78
CA GLY A 79 6.97 17.19 1.47
C GLY A 79 5.97 16.14 1.05
N VAL A 80 6.50 15.02 0.57
CA VAL A 80 5.76 13.83 0.19
C VAL A 80 6.21 12.67 1.07
N ILE A 81 5.25 11.95 1.63
CA ILE A 81 5.49 10.73 2.41
C ILE A 81 5.21 9.54 1.52
N THR A 82 6.12 8.57 1.51
CA THR A 82 5.96 7.32 0.77
C THR A 82 6.10 6.11 1.68
N GLY A 83 5.57 4.97 1.22
CA GLY A 83 5.67 3.69 1.91
C GLY A 83 6.82 2.81 1.44
N ALA A 84 7.79 3.34 0.69
CA ALA A 84 8.91 2.54 0.20
C ALA A 84 9.69 1.91 1.34
N LEU A 85 9.86 0.58 1.30
CA LEU A 85 10.54 -0.19 2.33
C LEU A 85 12.00 -0.52 1.91
N PHE A 86 12.19 -1.16 0.75
CA PHE A 86 13.51 -1.53 0.21
C PHE A 86 13.68 -1.21 -1.28
N SER A 87 12.65 -0.72 -1.95
CA SER A 87 12.71 -0.45 -3.39
C SER A 87 13.49 0.83 -3.70
N GLU A 88 14.80 0.69 -3.92
CA GLU A 88 15.66 1.78 -4.44
C GLU A 88 15.10 2.37 -5.74
N TYR A 89 14.46 1.54 -6.56
CA TYR A 89 13.83 1.98 -7.81
C TYR A 89 12.74 3.02 -7.54
N GLN A 90 11.83 2.75 -6.61
CA GLN A 90 10.74 3.65 -6.25
C GLN A 90 11.27 4.86 -5.48
N SER A 91 12.03 4.65 -4.41
CA SER A 91 12.51 5.71 -3.53
C SER A 91 13.35 6.76 -4.26
N SER A 92 14.34 6.34 -5.04
CA SER A 92 15.22 7.28 -5.75
C SER A 92 14.49 8.13 -6.81
N ARG A 93 13.43 7.60 -7.42
CA ARG A 93 12.63 8.31 -8.42
C ARG A 93 11.73 9.34 -7.78
N ILE A 94 11.04 8.97 -6.70
CA ILE A 94 10.19 9.91 -5.96
C ILE A 94 11.04 11.02 -5.34
N GLU A 95 12.20 10.70 -4.79
CA GLU A 95 13.13 11.68 -4.24
C GLU A 95 13.59 12.70 -5.31
N LYS A 96 13.92 12.24 -6.53
CA LYS A 96 14.27 13.14 -7.64
C LYS A 96 13.12 14.09 -8.01
N ILE A 97 11.89 13.59 -8.05
CA ILE A 97 10.71 14.41 -8.32
C ILE A 97 10.51 15.44 -7.20
N CYS A 98 10.59 15.00 -5.93
CA CYS A 98 10.47 15.88 -4.79
C CYS A 98 11.53 17.01 -4.85
N ASN A 99 12.79 16.66 -5.08
CA ASN A 99 13.89 17.63 -5.20
C ASN A 99 13.64 18.66 -6.34
N LYS A 100 13.15 18.19 -7.49
CA LYS A 100 12.80 19.06 -8.63
C LYS A 100 11.67 20.04 -8.29
N LEU A 101 10.71 19.62 -7.47
CA LEU A 101 9.56 20.43 -7.04
C LEU A 101 9.84 21.25 -5.77
N GLY A 102 11.04 21.17 -5.20
CA GLY A 102 11.41 21.85 -3.95
C GLY A 102 10.64 21.29 -2.74
N LEU A 103 10.42 19.97 -2.71
CA LEU A 103 9.73 19.25 -1.66
C LEU A 103 10.68 18.31 -0.90
N LYS A 104 10.38 18.05 0.36
CA LYS A 104 11.03 16.98 1.14
C LYS A 104 10.43 15.63 0.73
N CYS A 105 11.26 14.59 0.66
CA CYS A 105 10.81 13.21 0.53
C CYS A 105 11.01 12.51 1.88
N VAL A 106 9.97 11.92 2.43
CA VAL A 106 9.98 11.26 3.74
C VAL A 106 9.56 9.81 3.58
N ASN A 107 10.44 8.89 3.92
CA ASN A 107 10.23 7.44 3.85
C ASN A 107 10.32 6.83 5.26
N PRO A 108 9.25 6.86 6.07
CA PRO A 108 9.31 6.40 7.46
C PRO A 108 9.62 4.92 7.62
N LEU A 109 9.40 4.12 6.57
CA LEU A 109 9.62 2.67 6.55
C LEU A 109 10.97 2.28 5.97
N TRP A 110 11.77 3.22 5.48
CA TRP A 110 12.99 2.92 4.75
C TRP A 110 13.96 2.06 5.55
N HIS A 111 14.33 0.90 4.98
CA HIS A 111 15.17 -0.12 5.58
C HIS A 111 14.67 -0.71 6.90
N LYS A 112 13.37 -0.56 7.20
CA LYS A 112 12.77 -1.23 8.34
C LYS A 112 12.74 -2.73 8.10
N LYS A 113 13.04 -3.52 9.14
CA LYS A 113 12.95 -4.98 9.01
C LYS A 113 11.50 -5.41 8.82
N GLN A 114 11.28 -6.27 7.84
CA GLN A 114 9.94 -6.70 7.44
C GLN A 114 9.15 -7.36 8.59
N GLU A 115 9.82 -8.17 9.40
CA GLU A 115 9.18 -8.81 10.56
C GLU A 115 8.77 -7.79 11.62
N GLU A 116 9.60 -6.77 11.85
CA GLU A 116 9.27 -5.68 12.79
C GLU A 116 8.10 -4.85 12.25
N GLU A 117 8.07 -4.56 10.94
CA GLU A 117 6.98 -3.83 10.32
C GLU A 117 5.66 -4.57 10.45
N MET A 118 5.62 -5.84 10.07
CA MET A 118 4.40 -6.65 10.12
C MET A 118 3.90 -6.84 11.56
N GLN A 119 4.81 -7.01 12.52
CA GLN A 119 4.46 -7.10 13.94
C GLN A 119 3.90 -5.77 14.45
N GLU A 120 4.53 -4.65 14.11
CA GLU A 120 4.06 -3.33 14.52
C GLU A 120 2.69 -2.98 13.89
N LEU A 121 2.38 -3.44 12.66
CA LEU A 121 1.05 -3.27 12.09
C LEU A 121 0.00 -3.89 13.01
N VAL A 122 0.16 -5.16 13.37
CA VAL A 122 -0.78 -5.86 14.26
C VAL A 122 -0.83 -5.22 15.65
N ASP A 123 0.32 -4.91 16.24
CA ASP A 123 0.44 -4.32 17.58
C ASP A 123 -0.16 -2.90 17.66
N ASN A 124 -0.13 -2.14 16.57
CA ASN A 124 -0.75 -0.82 16.49
C ASN A 124 -2.23 -0.86 16.05
N GLY A 125 -2.85 -2.04 15.98
CA GLY A 125 -4.28 -2.19 15.71
C GLY A 125 -4.66 -1.99 14.25
N PHE A 126 -3.75 -2.30 13.32
CA PHE A 126 -4.10 -2.37 11.90
C PHE A 126 -4.78 -3.72 11.61
N GLU A 127 -6.00 -3.68 11.13
CA GLU A 127 -6.68 -4.84 10.57
C GLU A 127 -6.50 -4.82 9.05
N PHE A 128 -5.82 -5.80 8.53
CA PHE A 128 -5.58 -5.93 7.09
C PHE A 128 -5.72 -7.38 6.64
N ILE A 129 -6.04 -7.53 5.36
CA ILE A 129 -6.20 -8.81 4.68
C ILE A 129 -5.26 -8.90 3.50
N PHE A 130 -5.00 -10.12 3.01
CA PHE A 130 -4.38 -10.29 1.70
C PHE A 130 -5.47 -10.32 0.63
N THR A 131 -5.24 -9.60 -0.46
CA THR A 131 -6.11 -9.53 -1.64
C THR A 131 -5.55 -10.29 -2.84
N SER A 132 -4.25 -10.58 -2.83
CA SER A 132 -3.57 -11.41 -3.82
C SER A 132 -2.47 -12.20 -3.13
N ILE A 133 -2.19 -13.38 -3.64
CA ILE A 133 -1.07 -14.23 -3.25
C ILE A 133 -0.38 -14.79 -4.50
N ALA A 134 0.96 -14.87 -4.47
CA ALA A 134 1.77 -15.42 -5.56
C ALA A 134 3.08 -16.03 -5.04
N ALA A 135 3.00 -16.89 -4.01
CA ALA A 135 4.20 -17.50 -3.43
C ALA A 135 3.96 -18.93 -2.95
N TYR A 136 4.99 -19.76 -3.08
CA TYR A 136 4.97 -21.11 -2.54
C TYR A 136 4.75 -21.09 -1.02
N GLY A 137 3.82 -21.94 -0.55
CA GLY A 137 3.44 -22.02 0.87
C GLY A 137 2.26 -21.12 1.26
N LEU A 138 1.84 -20.20 0.40
CA LEU A 138 0.55 -19.53 0.49
C LEU A 138 -0.50 -20.26 -0.34
N ASN A 139 -1.77 -20.09 -0.01
CA ASN A 139 -2.91 -20.60 -0.77
C ASN A 139 -4.12 -19.69 -0.58
N LYS A 140 -5.20 -19.92 -1.30
CA LYS A 140 -6.42 -19.09 -1.25
C LYS A 140 -7.00 -18.84 0.16
N ASN A 141 -6.72 -19.70 1.14
CA ASN A 141 -7.22 -19.50 2.51
C ASN A 141 -6.55 -18.33 3.24
N TRP A 142 -5.50 -17.74 2.66
CA TRP A 142 -4.91 -16.51 3.14
C TRP A 142 -5.66 -15.26 2.68
N LEU A 143 -6.49 -15.38 1.64
CA LEU A 143 -7.29 -14.26 1.12
C LEU A 143 -8.49 -13.98 2.03
N ASN A 144 -8.89 -12.70 2.10
CA ASN A 144 -10.04 -12.21 2.88
C ASN A 144 -10.04 -12.65 4.35
N LYS A 145 -8.87 -12.78 4.93
CA LYS A 145 -8.66 -13.14 6.32
C LYS A 145 -7.85 -12.04 7.00
N VAL A 146 -8.35 -11.49 8.10
CA VAL A 146 -7.56 -10.55 8.92
C VAL A 146 -6.32 -11.27 9.43
N ILE A 147 -5.16 -10.67 9.14
CA ILE A 147 -3.86 -11.22 9.53
C ILE A 147 -3.65 -11.02 11.03
N THR A 148 -3.27 -12.10 11.70
CA THR A 148 -3.06 -12.17 13.15
C THR A 148 -1.61 -12.50 13.48
N ASN A 149 -1.25 -12.44 14.78
CA ASN A 149 0.07 -12.87 15.27
C ASN A 149 0.38 -14.34 14.90
N GLU A 150 -0.63 -15.23 14.94
CA GLU A 150 -0.44 -16.63 14.51
C GLU A 150 -0.10 -16.74 13.03
N ASP A 151 -0.63 -15.84 12.20
CA ASP A 151 -0.33 -15.80 10.77
C ASP A 151 1.06 -15.23 10.51
N LEU A 152 1.48 -14.22 11.27
CA LEU A 152 2.86 -13.73 11.23
C LEU A 152 3.88 -14.81 11.60
N GLU A 153 3.58 -15.64 12.59
CA GLU A 153 4.42 -16.80 12.92
C GLU A 153 4.54 -17.79 11.74
N LYS A 154 3.43 -18.02 10.99
CA LYS A 154 3.45 -18.87 9.80
C LYS A 154 4.28 -18.26 8.68
N LEU A 155 4.14 -16.95 8.42
CA LEU A 155 4.94 -16.22 7.44
C LEU A 155 6.44 -16.26 7.79
N ASN A 156 6.79 -16.07 9.05
CA ASN A 156 8.18 -16.19 9.52
C ASN A 156 8.75 -17.62 9.29
N LYS A 157 7.96 -18.66 9.54
CA LYS A 157 8.36 -20.04 9.23
C LYS A 157 8.55 -20.27 7.72
N LEU A 158 7.73 -19.64 6.87
CA LEU A 158 7.92 -19.69 5.42
C LEU A 158 9.21 -18.96 5.01
N LYS A 159 9.48 -17.78 5.58
CA LYS A 159 10.74 -17.07 5.38
C LYS A 159 11.95 -17.96 5.71
N ASP A 160 11.95 -18.58 6.88
CA ASP A 160 13.07 -19.44 7.32
C ASP A 160 13.25 -20.67 6.42
N LYS A 161 12.16 -21.20 5.86
CA LYS A 161 12.16 -22.42 5.04
C LYS A 161 12.52 -22.18 3.58
N ILE A 162 12.03 -21.08 3.00
CA ILE A 162 12.10 -20.86 1.53
C ILE A 162 12.56 -19.44 1.15
N GLY A 163 12.87 -18.57 2.12
CA GLY A 163 13.32 -17.21 1.84
C GLY A 163 12.22 -16.24 1.39
N SER A 164 10.94 -16.55 1.68
CA SER A 164 9.81 -15.68 1.35
C SER A 164 9.87 -14.35 2.09
N ASN A 165 9.49 -13.26 1.44
CA ASN A 165 9.41 -11.96 2.12
C ASN A 165 8.17 -11.89 3.00
N VAL A 166 8.34 -11.51 4.26
CA VAL A 166 7.26 -11.49 5.25
C VAL A 166 6.31 -10.31 5.04
N ALA A 167 6.79 -9.21 4.46
CA ALA A 167 6.01 -8.03 4.13
C ALA A 167 5.53 -7.99 2.66
N GLY A 168 5.77 -9.05 1.87
CA GLY A 168 5.30 -9.12 0.49
C GLY A 168 6.14 -8.37 -0.54
N GLU A 169 7.30 -7.84 -0.15
CA GLU A 169 8.18 -7.02 -1.01
C GLU A 169 8.71 -7.73 -2.27
N GLY A 170 8.61 -9.04 -2.33
CA GLY A 170 8.94 -9.86 -3.50
C GLY A 170 7.73 -10.21 -4.38
N GLY A 171 6.56 -9.62 -4.11
CA GLY A 171 5.32 -9.94 -4.81
C GLY A 171 4.61 -11.18 -4.28
N GLU A 172 4.96 -11.63 -3.06
CA GLU A 172 4.36 -12.81 -2.45
C GLU A 172 2.87 -12.63 -2.18
N PHE A 173 2.46 -11.42 -1.87
CA PHE A 173 1.06 -11.05 -1.66
C PHE A 173 0.86 -9.53 -1.80
N GLU A 174 -0.39 -9.12 -2.00
CA GLU A 174 -0.87 -7.75 -1.88
C GLU A 174 -1.82 -7.65 -0.69
N SER A 175 -1.81 -6.51 0.00
CA SER A 175 -2.63 -6.30 1.20
C SER A 175 -3.60 -5.13 1.07
N LEU A 176 -4.70 -5.19 1.81
CA LEU A 176 -5.69 -4.13 1.95
C LEU A 176 -5.98 -3.89 3.43
N VAL A 177 -5.81 -2.66 3.88
CA VAL A 177 -6.17 -2.24 5.24
C VAL A 177 -7.68 -2.02 5.30
N LEU A 178 -8.33 -2.71 6.25
CA LEU A 178 -9.76 -2.60 6.53
C LEU A 178 -10.06 -1.64 7.68
N ASP A 179 -9.16 -1.58 8.66
CA ASP A 179 -9.26 -0.69 9.82
C ASP A 179 -7.87 -0.36 10.38
N CYS A 180 -7.73 0.82 10.94
CA CYS A 180 -6.50 1.25 11.61
C CYS A 180 -6.76 2.49 12.48
N PRO A 181 -5.81 2.91 13.35
CA PRO A 181 -5.98 4.09 14.21
C PRO A 181 -6.25 5.41 13.48
N LEU A 182 -6.05 5.46 12.16
CA LEU A 182 -6.31 6.63 11.32
C LEU A 182 -7.76 6.68 10.80
N PHE A 183 -8.44 5.54 10.78
CA PHE A 183 -9.80 5.42 10.26
C PHE A 183 -10.82 5.86 11.31
N LYS A 184 -11.87 6.57 10.86
CA LYS A 184 -13.06 6.92 11.65
C LYS A 184 -14.19 5.93 11.43
N LYS A 185 -14.11 5.19 10.33
CA LYS A 185 -15.06 4.16 9.92
C LYS A 185 -14.28 2.98 9.35
N LYS A 186 -14.74 1.78 9.64
CA LYS A 186 -14.15 0.54 9.12
C LYS A 186 -14.56 0.30 7.68
N LEU A 187 -13.63 -0.17 6.85
CA LEU A 187 -13.91 -0.67 5.50
C LEU A 187 -14.42 -2.11 5.58
N VAL A 188 -15.61 -2.35 5.09
CA VAL A 188 -16.25 -3.67 5.07
C VAL A 188 -16.41 -4.14 3.64
N ILE A 189 -15.90 -5.34 3.34
CA ILE A 189 -16.08 -5.99 2.05
C ILE A 189 -17.41 -6.77 2.10
N GLU A 190 -18.32 -6.42 1.20
CA GLU A 190 -19.64 -7.07 1.13
C GLU A 190 -19.68 -8.19 0.08
N GLU A 191 -19.03 -7.98 -1.07
CA GLU A 191 -19.03 -8.95 -2.16
C GLU A 191 -17.64 -9.06 -2.80
N PHE A 192 -17.22 -10.27 -3.07
CA PHE A 192 -15.95 -10.56 -3.75
C PHE A 192 -15.99 -11.93 -4.43
N GLU A 193 -15.08 -12.13 -5.37
CA GLU A 193 -14.80 -13.41 -6.01
C GLU A 193 -13.31 -13.77 -5.85
N ILE A 194 -13.00 -15.06 -5.71
CA ILE A 194 -11.61 -15.54 -5.69
C ILE A 194 -11.31 -16.19 -7.05
N GLN A 195 -10.30 -15.70 -7.73
CA GLN A 195 -9.76 -16.26 -8.94
C GLN A 195 -8.46 -16.99 -8.61
N GLU A 196 -8.47 -18.31 -8.76
CA GLU A 196 -7.29 -19.16 -8.58
C GLU A 196 -6.64 -19.44 -9.94
N GLU A 197 -5.36 -19.16 -10.06
CA GLU A 197 -4.55 -19.55 -11.22
C GLU A 197 -3.89 -20.93 -10.98
N ASN A 198 -3.43 -21.17 -9.76
CA ASN A 198 -2.87 -22.42 -9.27
C ASN A 198 -2.90 -22.49 -7.74
N GLU A 199 -2.34 -23.56 -7.15
CA GLU A 199 -2.36 -23.79 -5.70
C GLU A 199 -1.72 -22.66 -4.87
N CYS A 200 -0.76 -21.92 -5.45
CA CYS A 200 0.01 -20.88 -4.77
C CYS A 200 -0.25 -19.45 -5.32
N THR A 201 -1.13 -19.32 -6.32
CA THR A 201 -1.42 -18.05 -6.97
C THR A 201 -2.92 -17.85 -7.06
N ALA A 202 -3.41 -16.86 -6.37
CA ALA A 202 -4.82 -16.49 -6.37
C ALA A 202 -4.99 -15.00 -6.07
N ARG A 203 -6.08 -14.41 -6.53
CA ARG A 203 -6.46 -13.04 -6.26
C ARG A 203 -7.91 -12.90 -5.90
N MET A 204 -8.21 -11.90 -5.11
CA MET A 204 -9.54 -11.51 -4.70
C MET A 204 -10.00 -10.32 -5.52
N ILE A 205 -11.09 -10.47 -6.24
CA ILE A 205 -11.75 -9.39 -6.98
C ILE A 205 -12.88 -8.87 -6.10
N ILE A 206 -12.69 -7.70 -5.52
CA ILE A 206 -13.69 -7.06 -4.66
C ILE A 206 -14.67 -6.30 -5.56
N THR A 207 -15.93 -6.67 -5.50
CA THR A 207 -16.99 -6.07 -6.32
C THR A 207 -17.85 -5.08 -5.55
N LYS A 208 -17.86 -5.20 -4.22
CA LYS A 208 -18.61 -4.28 -3.36
C LYS A 208 -17.97 -4.12 -1.99
N ALA A 209 -17.78 -2.89 -1.59
CA ALA A 209 -17.31 -2.52 -0.26
C ALA A 209 -18.02 -1.24 0.22
N LYS A 210 -18.04 -1.02 1.54
CA LYS A 210 -18.63 0.17 2.17
C LYS A 210 -17.87 0.56 3.44
N LEU A 211 -18.19 1.72 3.98
CA LEU A 211 -17.75 2.17 5.32
C LEU A 211 -18.86 1.94 6.36
N GLU A 212 -18.49 1.45 7.53
CA GLU A 212 -19.36 1.27 8.70
C GLU A 212 -18.81 2.00 9.94
#